data_3fcc2e7c15c5005bccd5ef22c3c90724
#
_entry.id   3fcc2e7c15c5005bccd5ef22c3c90724
#
_cell.length_a   1.000
_cell.length_b   1.000
_cell.length_c   1.000
_cell.angle_alpha   90.00
_cell.angle_beta   90.00
_cell.angle_gamma   90.00
#
_symmetry.space_group_name_H-M   'P 1'
#
loop_
_entity.id
_entity.type
_entity.pdbx_description
1 polymer ?
#
loop_
_entity_poly.entity_id
_entity_poly.type
_entity_poly.pdbx_seq_one_letter_code
_entity_poly.pdbx_strand_id
1 'polypeptide(L)'
;MTFVKKSFKNTLILSVLMIMVSPLIIENVSAQSSAQSEADRAREERNKRDGQRTKKSQAVSKSVYEKITKAQEIMEAGDNDGALKILNALRASSKLSEYEQQNVLNYLGFVYYNMEDYPRAMRAYEDMLKIPSIEEQMAKTTTYTLAQLNTMEENYTKAISLIQRYFQLETNPPPAAHILYAQNLYQLERYKEMIPPIETAMENDLRRQKAARQMAKEKAEVELKKARGEEEIAAATVKLRDATRRANMEPIIKEDWYSLLNFAYFQQENFSKVRDIQKILLIHYPKKRYWFSLAGAYTELGEDEKLIYAYDAAHTQNMLEKSVEFVTMAQLYMQAEVPYKAATLLDTEIKNGRVDKSEKNYRLLSQAYTLAAEDEKALPALKAAAKISDEGEMDLRLGNAYLNLAMYGDCVTSVRSGLKKGKIKSPDNAQISLGMCLYNEKEYLDAIEAFKAASKTNRSKRIAGQWISVIESDIERNRQIELAEAAAKKQLDDLKRRRDQAAAARI
;
A
#
# COMPACT_ATOMS: atom_id res chain seq x y z
N MET A 1 6.60 -11.68 -3.12
CA MET A 1 7.06 -11.96 -4.51
C MET A 1 6.17 -12.92 -5.30
N THR A 2 5.57 -13.95 -4.72
CA THR A 2 4.76 -14.96 -5.43
C THR A 2 3.37 -14.48 -5.90
N PHE A 3 2.81 -13.44 -5.32
CA PHE A 3 1.46 -12.94 -5.67
C PHE A 3 1.43 -12.15 -6.99
N VAL A 4 2.51 -11.47 -7.34
CA VAL A 4 2.62 -10.69 -8.60
C VAL A 4 2.71 -11.62 -9.81
N LYS A 5 3.45 -12.74 -9.70
CA LYS A 5 3.61 -13.71 -10.81
C LYS A 5 2.29 -14.37 -11.25
N LYS A 6 1.34 -14.60 -10.34
CA LYS A 6 0.07 -15.28 -10.65
C LYS A 6 -0.99 -14.35 -11.28
N SER A 7 -0.94 -13.05 -10.97
CA SER A 7 -1.87 -12.05 -11.53
C SER A 7 -1.58 -11.72 -12.99
N PHE A 8 -0.32 -11.78 -13.42
CA PHE A 8 0.08 -11.44 -14.80
C PHE A 8 -0.43 -12.42 -15.84
N LYS A 9 -0.45 -13.74 -15.55
CA LYS A 9 -0.95 -14.75 -16.51
C LYS A 9 -2.44 -14.55 -16.85
N ASN A 10 -3.27 -14.20 -15.85
CA ASN A 10 -4.73 -14.06 -16.08
C ASN A 10 -5.12 -12.77 -16.80
N THR A 11 -4.35 -11.69 -16.70
CA THR A 11 -4.67 -10.42 -17.34
C THR A 11 -4.28 -10.41 -18.82
N LEU A 12 -3.25 -11.17 -19.21
CA LEU A 12 -2.81 -11.28 -20.59
C LEU A 12 -3.79 -12.07 -21.47
N ILE A 13 -4.44 -13.11 -20.90
CA ILE A 13 -5.37 -13.99 -21.63
C ILE A 13 -6.60 -13.23 -22.13
N LEU A 14 -7.08 -12.22 -21.41
CA LEU A 14 -8.27 -11.45 -21.79
C LEU A 14 -8.02 -10.44 -22.92
N SER A 15 -6.80 -9.97 -23.12
CA SER A 15 -6.50 -8.94 -24.13
C SER A 15 -6.22 -9.49 -25.54
N VAL A 16 -5.83 -10.76 -25.65
CA VAL A 16 -5.56 -11.42 -26.94
C VAL A 16 -6.84 -11.77 -27.68
N LEU A 17 -7.94 -12.02 -26.95
CA LEU A 17 -9.21 -12.48 -27.54
C LEU A 17 -9.98 -11.42 -28.35
N MET A 18 -9.66 -10.13 -28.23
CA MET A 18 -10.47 -9.06 -28.87
C MET A 18 -9.97 -8.55 -30.23
N ILE A 19 -8.82 -9.00 -30.75
CA ILE A 19 -8.21 -8.38 -31.95
C ILE A 19 -8.24 -9.29 -33.19
N MET A 20 -8.64 -10.56 -33.05
CA MET A 20 -8.43 -11.56 -34.10
C MET A 20 -9.58 -11.78 -35.07
N VAL A 21 -10.73 -11.14 -34.90
CA VAL A 21 -11.86 -11.29 -35.84
C VAL A 21 -12.14 -9.96 -36.54
N SER A 22 -11.30 -9.61 -37.49
CA SER A 22 -11.78 -8.72 -38.55
C SER A 22 -12.46 -9.61 -39.59
N PRO A 23 -13.79 -9.52 -39.77
CA PRO A 23 -14.43 -10.19 -40.89
C PRO A 23 -13.79 -9.67 -42.17
N LEU A 24 -13.51 -10.57 -43.10
CA LEU A 24 -13.18 -10.22 -44.47
C LEU A 24 -14.32 -9.31 -44.97
N ILE A 25 -14.10 -8.00 -45.01
CA ILE A 25 -15.05 -7.06 -45.60
C ILE A 25 -15.04 -7.35 -47.10
N ILE A 26 -16.01 -8.10 -47.53
CA ILE A 26 -16.37 -8.16 -48.95
C ILE A 26 -17.18 -6.89 -49.20
N GLU A 27 -16.57 -5.88 -49.79
CA GLU A 27 -17.35 -4.82 -50.44
C GLU A 27 -18.14 -5.45 -51.58
N ASN A 28 -19.39 -5.78 -51.27
CA ASN A 28 -20.39 -5.95 -52.32
C ASN A 28 -20.62 -4.58 -52.97
N VAL A 29 -20.00 -4.38 -54.13
CA VAL A 29 -20.36 -3.29 -55.02
C VAL A 29 -21.74 -3.58 -55.57
N SER A 30 -22.79 -3.26 -54.81
CA SER A 30 -24.12 -3.05 -55.37
C SER A 30 -24.21 -1.59 -55.79
N ALA A 31 -24.33 -1.43 -57.13
CA ALA A 31 -24.55 -0.16 -57.76
C ALA A 31 -25.79 0.54 -57.19
N GLN A 32 -25.60 1.65 -56.48
CA GLN A 32 -26.60 2.69 -56.36
C GLN A 32 -26.05 4.00 -56.88
N SER A 33 -26.50 4.32 -58.10
CA SER A 33 -26.34 5.62 -58.73
C SER A 33 -27.10 6.69 -57.97
N SER A 34 -26.43 7.70 -57.46
CA SER A 34 -26.97 9.04 -57.37
C SER A 34 -25.87 10.08 -57.14
N ALA A 35 -25.70 10.94 -58.11
CA ALA A 35 -25.18 12.30 -58.11
C ALA A 35 -24.00 12.58 -57.13
N GLN A 36 -22.82 12.16 -57.48
CA GLN A 36 -21.57 12.75 -57.04
C GLN A 36 -21.40 14.13 -57.70
N SER A 37 -21.05 15.13 -56.91
CA SER A 37 -20.82 16.48 -57.38
C SER A 37 -19.63 16.55 -58.36
N GLU A 38 -19.63 17.50 -59.31
CA GLU A 38 -18.52 17.75 -60.25
C GLU A 38 -17.17 17.93 -59.56
N ALA A 39 -17.15 18.38 -58.29
CA ALA A 39 -15.96 18.53 -57.48
C ALA A 39 -15.29 17.22 -57.09
N ASP A 40 -16.07 16.13 -56.90
CA ASP A 40 -15.53 14.80 -56.57
C ASP A 40 -14.95 14.13 -57.81
N ARG A 41 -15.55 14.35 -58.99
CA ARG A 41 -15.02 13.90 -60.27
C ARG A 41 -13.69 14.59 -60.65
N ALA A 42 -13.57 15.89 -60.40
CA ALA A 42 -12.34 16.63 -60.63
C ALA A 42 -11.20 16.21 -59.67
N ARG A 43 -11.54 15.77 -58.45
CA ARG A 43 -10.57 15.22 -57.48
C ARG A 43 -10.11 13.81 -57.85
N GLU A 44 -11.00 12.96 -58.38
CA GLU A 44 -10.66 11.62 -58.91
C GLU A 44 -9.78 11.69 -60.16
N GLU A 45 -10.03 12.63 -61.07
CA GLU A 45 -9.18 12.85 -62.23
C GLU A 45 -7.80 13.40 -61.93
N ARG A 46 -7.66 14.26 -60.90
CA ARG A 46 -6.34 14.69 -60.40
C ARG A 46 -5.55 13.56 -59.77
N ASN A 47 -6.17 12.71 -58.97
CA ASN A 47 -5.51 11.54 -58.38
C ASN A 47 -5.11 10.48 -59.42
N LYS A 48 -5.76 10.40 -60.57
CA LYS A 48 -5.38 9.55 -61.69
C LYS A 48 -4.18 10.07 -62.48
N ARG A 49 -3.89 11.37 -62.43
CA ARG A 49 -2.73 11.99 -63.12
C ARG A 49 -1.43 11.93 -62.31
N ASP A 50 -1.49 11.79 -61.00
CA ASP A 50 -0.31 11.84 -60.12
C ASP A 50 0.29 10.45 -59.83
N GLY A 51 0.35 9.55 -60.80
CA GLY A 51 1.25 8.39 -60.79
C GLY A 51 1.20 7.48 -59.57
N GLN A 52 0.13 7.52 -58.77
CA GLN A 52 -0.06 6.51 -57.74
C GLN A 52 -0.29 5.16 -58.42
N ARG A 53 0.71 4.26 -58.31
CA ARG A 53 0.56 2.84 -58.60
C ARG A 53 -0.75 2.38 -57.93
N THR A 54 -1.76 2.11 -58.73
CA THR A 54 -2.98 1.43 -58.28
C THR A 54 -2.55 0.18 -57.54
N LYS A 55 -2.72 0.13 -56.22
CA LYS A 55 -2.57 -1.11 -55.48
C LYS A 55 -3.46 -2.13 -56.21
N LYS A 56 -2.86 -3.16 -56.83
CA LYS A 56 -3.60 -4.31 -57.35
C LYS A 56 -4.55 -4.73 -56.23
N SER A 57 -5.86 -4.79 -56.55
CA SER A 57 -6.86 -5.34 -55.63
C SER A 57 -6.37 -6.71 -55.19
N GLN A 58 -6.01 -6.84 -53.93
CA GLN A 58 -5.54 -8.09 -53.33
C GLN A 58 -6.79 -8.93 -53.05
N ALA A 59 -7.28 -9.65 -54.07
CA ALA A 59 -8.45 -10.51 -53.94
C ALA A 59 -8.02 -11.95 -53.66
N VAL A 60 -8.72 -12.60 -52.77
CA VAL A 60 -8.64 -14.04 -52.53
C VAL A 60 -9.45 -14.72 -53.63
N SER A 61 -8.89 -15.73 -54.29
CA SER A 61 -9.64 -16.53 -55.29
C SER A 61 -10.83 -17.23 -54.65
N LYS A 62 -11.91 -17.40 -55.38
CA LYS A 62 -13.15 -18.02 -54.88
C LYS A 62 -12.88 -19.38 -54.21
N SER A 63 -12.05 -20.20 -54.85
CA SER A 63 -11.72 -21.53 -54.30
C SER A 63 -10.96 -21.49 -52.97
N VAL A 64 -10.05 -20.53 -52.79
CA VAL A 64 -9.32 -20.36 -51.55
C VAL A 64 -10.24 -19.76 -50.46
N TYR A 65 -11.07 -18.79 -50.83
CA TYR A 65 -12.07 -18.19 -49.96
C TYR A 65 -13.04 -19.24 -49.37
N GLU A 66 -13.66 -20.06 -50.24
CA GLU A 66 -14.59 -21.12 -49.81
C GLU A 66 -13.95 -22.11 -48.84
N LYS A 67 -12.67 -22.47 -49.07
CA LYS A 67 -11.94 -23.38 -48.16
C LYS A 67 -11.57 -22.71 -46.82
N ILE A 68 -11.19 -21.43 -46.83
CA ILE A 68 -10.92 -20.69 -45.60
C ILE A 68 -12.21 -20.54 -44.79
N THR A 69 -13.31 -20.15 -45.42
CA THR A 69 -14.63 -20.04 -44.76
C THR A 69 -15.06 -21.39 -44.18
N LYS A 70 -14.89 -22.49 -44.92
CA LYS A 70 -15.18 -23.82 -44.38
C LYS A 70 -14.29 -24.21 -43.19
N ALA A 71 -13.00 -23.86 -43.21
CA ALA A 71 -12.11 -24.10 -42.08
C ALA A 71 -12.53 -23.28 -40.87
N GLN A 72 -12.97 -22.04 -41.09
CA GLN A 72 -13.50 -21.18 -40.02
C GLN A 72 -14.78 -21.76 -39.40
N GLU A 73 -15.76 -22.16 -40.21
CA GLU A 73 -17.00 -22.78 -39.72
C GLU A 73 -16.74 -24.05 -38.88
N ILE A 74 -15.80 -24.90 -39.34
CA ILE A 74 -15.41 -26.12 -38.62
C ILE A 74 -14.71 -25.80 -37.32
N MET A 75 -13.84 -24.78 -37.30
CA MET A 75 -13.18 -24.31 -36.10
C MET A 75 -14.19 -23.73 -35.06
N GLU A 76 -15.15 -22.93 -35.53
CA GLU A 76 -16.23 -22.37 -34.70
C GLU A 76 -17.13 -23.47 -34.12
N ALA A 77 -17.27 -24.62 -34.82
CA ALA A 77 -17.92 -25.82 -34.32
C ALA A 77 -17.05 -26.64 -33.33
N GLY A 78 -15.80 -26.20 -33.06
CA GLY A 78 -14.89 -26.84 -32.12
C GLY A 78 -13.95 -27.90 -32.74
N ASP A 79 -14.05 -28.18 -34.05
CA ASP A 79 -13.14 -29.15 -34.71
C ASP A 79 -11.91 -28.43 -35.27
N ASN A 80 -10.96 -28.14 -34.38
CA ASN A 80 -9.68 -27.53 -34.74
C ASN A 80 -8.83 -28.43 -35.66
N ASP A 81 -8.88 -29.75 -35.47
CA ASP A 81 -8.12 -30.70 -36.29
C ASP A 81 -8.65 -30.76 -37.74
N GLY A 82 -9.98 -30.71 -37.92
CA GLY A 82 -10.61 -30.57 -39.21
C GLY A 82 -10.22 -29.30 -39.94
N ALA A 83 -10.23 -28.18 -39.23
CA ALA A 83 -9.78 -26.88 -39.76
C ALA A 83 -8.30 -26.92 -40.17
N LEU A 84 -7.42 -27.51 -39.36
CA LEU A 84 -6.01 -27.66 -39.71
C LEU A 84 -5.77 -28.50 -40.97
N LYS A 85 -6.54 -29.57 -41.17
CA LYS A 85 -6.42 -30.38 -42.40
C LYS A 85 -6.69 -29.53 -43.64
N ILE A 86 -7.73 -28.72 -43.64
CA ILE A 86 -8.08 -27.83 -44.77
C ILE A 86 -7.00 -26.77 -44.97
N LEU A 87 -6.59 -26.09 -43.91
CA LEU A 87 -5.61 -25.00 -43.98
C LEU A 87 -4.20 -25.51 -44.39
N ASN A 88 -3.77 -26.66 -43.89
CA ASN A 88 -2.49 -27.25 -44.28
C ASN A 88 -2.52 -27.74 -45.74
N ALA A 89 -3.65 -28.29 -46.25
CA ALA A 89 -3.81 -28.62 -47.66
C ALA A 89 -3.75 -27.38 -48.56
N LEU A 90 -4.31 -26.23 -48.11
CA LEU A 90 -4.14 -24.95 -48.78
C LEU A 90 -2.68 -24.49 -48.77
N ARG A 91 -2.00 -24.49 -47.58
CA ARG A 91 -0.60 -24.10 -47.46
C ARG A 91 0.34 -24.90 -48.38
N ALA A 92 0.06 -26.19 -48.59
CA ALA A 92 0.85 -27.06 -49.47
C ALA A 92 0.64 -26.75 -50.96
N SER A 93 -0.34 -25.92 -51.33
CA SER A 93 -0.61 -25.56 -52.73
C SER A 93 0.41 -24.55 -53.23
N SER A 94 1.12 -24.88 -54.33
CA SER A 94 2.04 -23.96 -55.02
C SER A 94 1.35 -22.85 -55.84
N LYS A 95 0.02 -22.82 -55.85
CA LYS A 95 -0.78 -21.87 -56.64
C LYS A 95 -1.29 -20.67 -55.85
N LEU A 96 -0.98 -20.58 -54.57
CA LEU A 96 -1.42 -19.46 -53.72
C LEU A 96 -0.64 -18.19 -54.07
N SER A 97 -1.34 -17.07 -54.26
CA SER A 97 -0.74 -15.76 -54.27
C SER A 97 -0.13 -15.44 -52.87
N GLU A 98 0.79 -14.52 -52.82
CA GLU A 98 1.36 -14.07 -51.49
C GLU A 98 0.28 -13.58 -50.56
N TYR A 99 -0.75 -12.91 -51.06
CA TYR A 99 -1.88 -12.47 -50.23
C TYR A 99 -2.71 -13.65 -49.69
N GLU A 100 -2.95 -14.69 -50.50
CA GLU A 100 -3.62 -15.90 -50.03
C GLU A 100 -2.76 -16.67 -49.01
N GLN A 101 -1.43 -16.72 -49.23
CA GLN A 101 -0.51 -17.33 -48.26
C GLN A 101 -0.57 -16.62 -46.90
N GLN A 102 -0.60 -15.27 -46.87
CA GLN A 102 -0.78 -14.47 -45.66
C GLN A 102 -2.06 -14.87 -44.91
N ASN A 103 -3.19 -14.95 -45.61
CA ASN A 103 -4.47 -15.33 -45.02
C ASN A 103 -4.44 -16.76 -44.45
N VAL A 104 -3.93 -17.72 -45.21
CA VAL A 104 -3.81 -19.12 -44.75
C VAL A 104 -2.93 -19.23 -43.51
N LEU A 105 -1.78 -18.55 -43.48
CA LEU A 105 -0.87 -18.55 -42.32
C LEU A 105 -1.48 -17.84 -41.11
N ASN A 106 -2.26 -16.77 -41.34
CA ASN A 106 -2.99 -16.11 -40.26
C ASN A 106 -4.00 -17.06 -39.61
N TYR A 107 -4.81 -17.74 -40.41
CA TYR A 107 -5.78 -18.71 -39.85
C TYR A 107 -5.10 -19.94 -39.22
N LEU A 108 -3.99 -20.43 -39.78
CA LEU A 108 -3.19 -21.48 -39.13
C LEU A 108 -2.67 -21.04 -37.76
N GLY A 109 -2.11 -19.83 -37.68
CA GLY A 109 -1.65 -19.26 -36.41
C GLY A 109 -2.79 -19.18 -35.41
N PHE A 110 -3.96 -18.74 -35.80
CA PHE A 110 -5.14 -18.62 -34.95
C PHE A 110 -5.67 -19.98 -34.47
N VAL A 111 -5.75 -20.99 -35.35
CA VAL A 111 -6.18 -22.35 -34.96
C VAL A 111 -5.19 -22.95 -33.97
N TYR A 112 -3.88 -22.86 -34.20
CA TYR A 112 -2.87 -23.33 -33.27
C TYR A 112 -2.96 -22.58 -31.94
N TYR A 113 -3.24 -21.27 -31.94
CA TYR A 113 -3.47 -20.50 -30.72
C TYR A 113 -4.66 -21.03 -29.90
N ASN A 114 -5.79 -21.32 -30.57
CA ASN A 114 -6.99 -21.87 -29.92
C ASN A 114 -6.75 -23.28 -29.34
N MET A 115 -5.79 -24.03 -29.90
CA MET A 115 -5.35 -25.30 -29.37
C MET A 115 -4.28 -25.19 -28.28
N GLU A 116 -3.94 -23.97 -27.87
CA GLU A 116 -2.85 -23.67 -26.93
C GLU A 116 -1.47 -24.16 -27.43
N ASP A 117 -1.33 -24.45 -28.73
CA ASP A 117 -0.06 -24.80 -29.34
C ASP A 117 0.68 -23.53 -29.79
N TYR A 118 1.14 -22.78 -28.81
CA TYR A 118 1.81 -21.50 -29.05
C TYR A 118 3.09 -21.64 -29.90
N PRO A 119 3.91 -22.68 -29.75
CA PRO A 119 5.07 -22.86 -30.63
C PRO A 119 4.71 -22.98 -32.11
N ARG A 120 3.63 -23.70 -32.49
CA ARG A 120 3.19 -23.78 -33.87
C ARG A 120 2.51 -22.52 -34.35
N ALA A 121 1.74 -21.85 -33.48
CA ALA A 121 1.15 -20.54 -33.76
C ALA A 121 2.23 -19.51 -34.09
N MET A 122 3.28 -19.41 -33.27
CA MET A 122 4.40 -18.49 -33.53
C MET A 122 5.10 -18.77 -34.85
N ARG A 123 5.36 -20.04 -35.17
CA ARG A 123 5.97 -20.40 -36.49
C ARG A 123 5.12 -19.95 -37.66
N ALA A 124 3.80 -20.15 -37.61
CA ALA A 124 2.89 -19.71 -38.66
C ALA A 124 2.96 -18.18 -38.85
N TYR A 125 2.94 -17.41 -37.75
CA TYR A 125 3.06 -15.96 -37.78
C TYR A 125 4.46 -15.48 -38.21
N GLU A 126 5.54 -16.16 -37.82
CA GLU A 126 6.89 -15.87 -38.28
C GLU A 126 7.03 -16.10 -39.79
N ASP A 127 6.44 -17.20 -40.33
CA ASP A 127 6.44 -17.48 -41.77
C ASP A 127 5.64 -16.42 -42.51
N MET A 128 4.53 -15.95 -41.96
CA MET A 128 3.76 -14.86 -42.54
C MET A 128 4.56 -13.56 -42.67
N LEU A 129 5.34 -13.20 -41.62
CA LEU A 129 6.19 -12.00 -41.65
C LEU A 129 7.38 -12.08 -42.66
N LYS A 130 7.70 -13.27 -43.18
CA LYS A 130 8.72 -13.47 -44.21
C LYS A 130 8.21 -13.18 -45.64
N ILE A 131 6.89 -13.05 -45.83
CA ILE A 131 6.31 -12.80 -47.15
C ILE A 131 6.62 -11.37 -47.59
N PRO A 132 7.30 -11.15 -48.73
CA PRO A 132 7.79 -9.82 -49.10
C PRO A 132 6.72 -8.76 -49.29
N SER A 133 5.53 -9.18 -49.77
CA SER A 133 4.40 -8.27 -50.05
C SER A 133 3.38 -8.25 -48.89
N ILE A 134 3.80 -8.59 -47.66
CA ILE A 134 2.86 -8.58 -46.53
C ILE A 134 2.20 -7.21 -46.37
N GLU A 135 0.88 -7.23 -46.22
CA GLU A 135 0.13 -6.01 -45.98
C GLU A 135 0.59 -5.33 -44.66
N GLU A 136 0.76 -4.00 -44.73
CA GLU A 136 1.28 -3.22 -43.61
C GLU A 136 0.49 -3.45 -42.32
N GLN A 137 -0.84 -3.43 -42.39
CA GLN A 137 -1.70 -3.66 -41.25
C GLN A 137 -1.53 -5.08 -40.68
N MET A 138 -1.40 -6.07 -41.56
CA MET A 138 -1.16 -7.46 -41.18
C MET A 138 0.22 -7.63 -40.54
N ALA A 139 1.25 -6.98 -41.10
CA ALA A 139 2.57 -6.98 -40.50
C ALA A 139 2.58 -6.37 -39.10
N LYS A 140 1.90 -5.25 -38.87
CA LYS A 140 1.72 -4.62 -37.57
C LYS A 140 1.06 -5.57 -36.55
N THR A 141 -0.13 -6.09 -36.91
CA THR A 141 -0.90 -6.97 -36.04
C THR A 141 -0.12 -8.24 -35.71
N THR A 142 0.48 -8.89 -36.70
CA THR A 142 1.24 -10.13 -36.51
C THR A 142 2.48 -9.91 -35.66
N THR A 143 3.21 -8.81 -35.87
CA THR A 143 4.39 -8.49 -35.02
C THR A 143 3.99 -8.30 -33.57
N TYR A 144 2.86 -7.63 -33.29
CA TYR A 144 2.37 -7.44 -31.93
C TYR A 144 1.85 -8.75 -31.31
N THR A 145 1.12 -9.57 -32.07
CA THR A 145 0.67 -10.91 -31.62
C THR A 145 1.86 -11.82 -31.29
N LEU A 146 2.89 -11.82 -32.12
CA LEU A 146 4.12 -12.58 -31.84
C LEU A 146 4.82 -12.09 -30.56
N ALA A 147 4.82 -10.78 -30.30
CA ALA A 147 5.36 -10.26 -29.06
C ALA A 147 4.58 -10.76 -27.84
N GLN A 148 3.25 -10.77 -27.91
CA GLN A 148 2.39 -11.28 -26.84
C GLN A 148 2.63 -12.78 -26.61
N LEU A 149 2.68 -13.59 -27.65
CA LEU A 149 2.97 -15.02 -27.56
C LEU A 149 4.36 -15.29 -26.97
N ASN A 150 5.38 -14.55 -27.39
CA ASN A 150 6.71 -14.71 -26.80
C ASN A 150 6.74 -14.28 -25.32
N THR A 151 5.93 -13.30 -24.90
CA THR A 151 5.77 -12.97 -23.48
C THR A 151 5.12 -14.12 -22.69
N MET A 152 4.09 -14.77 -23.28
CA MET A 152 3.42 -15.91 -22.66
C MET A 152 4.34 -17.12 -22.49
N GLU A 153 5.20 -17.35 -23.47
CA GLU A 153 6.20 -18.43 -23.50
C GLU A 153 7.52 -18.03 -22.76
N GLU A 154 7.50 -16.94 -22.02
CA GLU A 154 8.63 -16.43 -21.23
C GLU A 154 9.89 -16.08 -22.07
N ASN A 155 9.74 -15.94 -23.38
CA ASN A 155 10.80 -15.49 -24.30
C ASN A 155 10.95 -13.97 -24.31
N TYR A 156 11.17 -13.37 -23.15
CA TYR A 156 11.07 -11.93 -22.90
C TYR A 156 12.01 -11.09 -23.80
N THR A 157 13.23 -11.55 -24.05
CA THR A 157 14.18 -10.84 -24.92
C THR A 157 13.64 -10.74 -26.35
N LYS A 158 13.06 -11.82 -26.88
CA LYS A 158 12.46 -11.85 -28.22
C LYS A 158 11.19 -11.01 -28.25
N ALA A 159 10.36 -11.07 -27.21
CA ALA A 159 9.19 -10.23 -27.07
C ALA A 159 9.54 -8.74 -27.13
N ILE A 160 10.57 -8.31 -26.40
CA ILE A 160 11.09 -6.93 -26.44
C ILE A 160 11.47 -6.50 -27.86
N SER A 161 12.26 -7.31 -28.57
CA SER A 161 12.67 -6.98 -29.94
C SER A 161 11.48 -6.88 -30.91
N LEU A 162 10.47 -7.73 -30.75
CA LEU A 162 9.23 -7.68 -31.52
C LEU A 162 8.40 -6.43 -31.19
N ILE A 163 8.30 -6.03 -29.91
CA ILE A 163 7.59 -4.81 -29.53
C ILE A 163 8.31 -3.57 -30.08
N GLN A 164 9.63 -3.54 -30.03
CA GLN A 164 10.42 -2.45 -30.63
C GLN A 164 10.18 -2.35 -32.15
N ARG A 165 10.14 -3.50 -32.84
CA ARG A 165 9.77 -3.53 -34.27
C ARG A 165 8.33 -3.04 -34.49
N TYR A 166 7.40 -3.44 -33.64
CA TYR A 166 6.01 -2.95 -33.69
C TYR A 166 5.93 -1.43 -33.55
N PHE A 167 6.70 -0.82 -32.65
CA PHE A 167 6.77 0.64 -32.49
C PHE A 167 7.37 1.37 -33.70
N GLN A 168 8.15 0.69 -34.54
CA GLN A 168 8.61 1.25 -35.81
C GLN A 168 7.54 1.20 -36.88
N LEU A 169 6.63 0.21 -36.85
CA LEU A 169 5.55 0.01 -37.79
C LEU A 169 4.31 0.82 -37.45
N GLU A 170 4.03 1.03 -36.16
CA GLU A 170 2.81 1.69 -35.66
C GLU A 170 3.12 3.06 -35.09
N THR A 171 2.58 4.09 -35.77
CA THR A 171 2.84 5.49 -35.39
C THR A 171 2.11 5.92 -34.10
N ASN A 172 1.03 5.23 -33.72
CA ASN A 172 0.25 5.51 -32.53
C ASN A 172 -0.05 4.23 -31.74
N PRO A 173 0.99 3.59 -31.15
CA PRO A 173 0.82 2.33 -30.44
C PRO A 173 -0.20 2.46 -29.29
N PRO A 174 -1.01 1.41 -29.05
CA PRO A 174 -1.93 1.42 -27.91
C PRO A 174 -1.15 1.44 -26.60
N PRO A 175 -1.68 2.07 -25.54
CA PRO A 175 -1.05 2.08 -24.21
C PRO A 175 -0.67 0.67 -23.71
N ALA A 176 -1.49 -0.33 -24.02
CA ALA A 176 -1.23 -1.72 -23.67
C ALA A 176 0.09 -2.27 -24.26
N ALA A 177 0.52 -1.80 -25.43
CA ALA A 177 1.79 -2.22 -26.02
C ALA A 177 3.00 -1.70 -25.24
N HIS A 178 2.93 -0.48 -24.74
CA HIS A 178 3.97 0.10 -23.88
C HIS A 178 4.00 -0.61 -22.52
N ILE A 179 2.85 -0.98 -21.96
CA ILE A 179 2.78 -1.77 -20.72
C ILE A 179 3.35 -3.18 -20.95
N LEU A 180 3.03 -3.83 -22.06
CA LEU A 180 3.61 -5.13 -22.40
C LEU A 180 5.15 -5.04 -22.49
N TYR A 181 5.67 -3.97 -23.09
CA TYR A 181 7.11 -3.72 -23.14
C TYR A 181 7.70 -3.61 -21.73
N ALA A 182 7.10 -2.79 -20.87
CA ALA A 182 7.55 -2.65 -19.49
C ALA A 182 7.45 -3.96 -18.69
N GLN A 183 6.42 -4.77 -18.91
CA GLN A 183 6.28 -6.08 -18.28
C GLN A 183 7.40 -7.06 -18.66
N ASN A 184 7.80 -7.06 -19.93
CA ASN A 184 8.95 -7.87 -20.37
C ASN A 184 10.28 -7.37 -19.78
N LEU A 185 10.47 -6.06 -19.67
CA LEU A 185 11.60 -5.46 -18.98
C LEU A 185 11.63 -5.81 -17.50
N TYR A 186 10.46 -5.84 -16.83
CA TYR A 186 10.33 -6.30 -15.45
C TYR A 186 10.83 -7.73 -15.25
N GLN A 187 10.45 -8.64 -16.15
CA GLN A 187 10.86 -10.04 -16.07
C GLN A 187 12.37 -10.23 -16.28
N LEU A 188 13.02 -9.31 -16.99
CA LEU A 188 14.47 -9.27 -17.18
C LEU A 188 15.20 -8.40 -16.13
N GLU A 189 14.49 -7.94 -15.09
CA GLU A 189 15.02 -7.08 -14.02
C GLU A 189 15.59 -5.74 -14.51
N ARG A 190 15.20 -5.29 -15.71
CA ARG A 190 15.62 -4.03 -16.31
C ARG A 190 14.75 -2.87 -15.85
N TYR A 191 14.66 -2.68 -14.53
CA TYR A 191 13.68 -1.82 -13.88
C TYR A 191 13.75 -0.34 -14.27
N LYS A 192 14.95 0.19 -14.47
CA LYS A 192 15.13 1.58 -14.91
C LYS A 192 14.51 1.83 -16.27
N GLU A 193 14.62 0.87 -17.18
CA GLU A 193 14.12 0.99 -18.55
C GLU A 193 12.58 0.82 -18.64
N MET A 194 11.95 0.32 -17.58
CA MET A 194 10.48 0.24 -17.53
C MET A 194 9.80 1.61 -17.42
N ILE A 195 10.47 2.60 -16.84
CA ILE A 195 9.84 3.89 -16.48
C ILE A 195 9.31 4.62 -17.72
N PRO A 196 10.10 4.91 -18.76
CA PRO A 196 9.62 5.66 -19.92
C PRO A 196 8.40 5.02 -20.63
N PRO A 197 8.38 3.70 -20.90
CA PRO A 197 7.23 3.10 -21.55
C PRO A 197 5.97 3.13 -20.67
N ILE A 198 6.08 3.00 -19.35
CA ILE A 198 4.90 3.11 -18.48
C ILE A 198 4.36 4.54 -18.48
N GLU A 199 5.22 5.54 -18.36
CA GLU A 199 4.81 6.95 -18.41
C GLU A 199 4.16 7.28 -19.76
N THR A 200 4.74 6.83 -20.87
CA THR A 200 4.16 6.96 -22.21
C THR A 200 2.79 6.29 -22.32
N ALA A 201 2.64 5.08 -21.76
CA ALA A 201 1.35 4.39 -21.72
C ALA A 201 0.31 5.21 -20.96
N MET A 202 0.67 5.74 -19.79
CA MET A 202 -0.23 6.52 -18.95
C MET A 202 -0.67 7.81 -19.65
N GLU A 203 0.26 8.54 -20.24
CA GLU A 203 -0.02 9.77 -21.01
C GLU A 203 -0.94 9.48 -22.20
N ASN A 204 -0.62 8.45 -22.98
CA ASN A 204 -1.42 8.05 -24.12
C ASN A 204 -2.83 7.62 -23.73
N ASP A 205 -2.98 6.91 -22.62
CA ASP A 205 -4.28 6.48 -22.10
C ASP A 205 -5.13 7.69 -21.66
N LEU A 206 -4.55 8.63 -20.92
CA LEU A 206 -5.21 9.87 -20.53
C LEU A 206 -5.69 10.66 -21.74
N ARG A 207 -4.84 10.83 -22.74
CA ARG A 207 -5.18 11.51 -24.00
C ARG A 207 -6.31 10.81 -24.73
N ARG A 208 -6.27 9.47 -24.85
CA ARG A 208 -7.32 8.68 -25.50
C ARG A 208 -8.65 8.75 -24.75
N GLN A 209 -8.61 8.65 -23.41
CA GLN A 209 -9.82 8.77 -22.59
C GLN A 209 -10.46 10.16 -22.75
N LYS A 210 -9.66 11.24 -22.70
CA LYS A 210 -10.16 12.61 -22.92
C LYS A 210 -10.77 12.75 -24.31
N ALA A 211 -10.09 12.30 -25.34
CA ALA A 211 -10.60 12.33 -26.73
C ALA A 211 -11.90 11.54 -26.88
N ALA A 212 -11.97 10.32 -26.37
CA ALA A 212 -13.16 9.47 -26.46
C ALA A 212 -14.36 10.10 -25.73
N ARG A 213 -14.15 10.70 -24.56
CA ARG A 213 -15.21 11.40 -23.82
C ARG A 213 -15.69 12.66 -24.54
N GLN A 214 -14.79 13.41 -25.14
CA GLN A 214 -15.14 14.58 -25.95
C GLN A 214 -15.93 14.17 -27.20
N MET A 215 -15.51 13.13 -27.92
CA MET A 215 -16.24 12.61 -29.07
C MET A 215 -17.63 12.08 -28.67
N ALA A 216 -17.76 11.43 -27.51
CA ALA A 216 -19.06 10.97 -27.01
C ALA A 216 -20.00 12.16 -26.71
N LYS A 217 -19.48 13.27 -26.16
CA LYS A 217 -20.23 14.49 -25.95
C LYS A 217 -20.69 15.10 -27.28
N GLU A 218 -19.79 15.28 -28.24
CA GLU A 218 -20.09 15.80 -29.58
C GLU A 218 -21.15 14.96 -30.31
N LYS A 219 -21.02 13.61 -30.20
CA LYS A 219 -22.03 12.71 -30.74
C LYS A 219 -23.41 12.91 -30.09
N ALA A 220 -23.46 13.05 -28.78
CA ALA A 220 -24.71 13.31 -28.05
C ALA A 220 -25.32 14.70 -28.42
N GLU A 221 -24.49 15.70 -28.66
CA GLU A 221 -24.96 17.02 -29.15
C GLU A 221 -25.59 16.90 -30.55
N VAL A 222 -25.00 16.10 -31.45
CA VAL A 222 -25.53 15.84 -32.77
C VAL A 222 -26.85 15.04 -32.70
N GLU A 223 -26.93 14.05 -31.80
CA GLU A 223 -28.17 13.28 -31.57
C GLU A 223 -29.29 14.20 -31.07
N LEU A 224 -29.03 15.10 -30.11
CA LEU A 224 -30.01 16.07 -29.62
C LEU A 224 -30.51 17.02 -30.75
N LYS A 225 -29.62 17.50 -31.62
CA LYS A 225 -29.99 18.34 -32.77
C LYS A 225 -30.89 17.62 -33.77
N LYS A 226 -30.80 16.30 -33.88
CA LYS A 226 -31.58 15.46 -34.80
C LYS A 226 -32.89 14.98 -34.19
N ALA A 227 -33.04 14.96 -32.88
CA ALA A 227 -34.18 14.44 -32.15
C ALA A 227 -35.47 15.21 -32.53
N ARG A 228 -36.60 14.49 -32.65
CA ARG A 228 -37.91 15.01 -32.99
C ARG A 228 -38.94 14.44 -32.02
N GLY A 229 -39.87 15.29 -31.57
CA GLY A 229 -40.85 14.90 -30.57
C GLY A 229 -40.32 14.95 -29.12
N GLU A 230 -41.23 15.10 -28.14
CA GLU A 230 -40.87 15.35 -26.74
C GLU A 230 -40.06 14.21 -26.10
N GLU A 231 -40.46 12.98 -26.38
CA GLU A 231 -39.80 11.80 -25.77
C GLU A 231 -38.36 11.62 -26.26
N GLU A 232 -38.13 11.78 -27.59
CA GLU A 232 -36.82 11.63 -28.21
C GLU A 232 -35.87 12.77 -27.77
N ILE A 233 -36.40 14.01 -27.69
CA ILE A 233 -35.64 15.18 -27.18
C ILE A 233 -35.27 14.99 -25.71
N ALA A 234 -36.21 14.51 -24.87
CA ALA A 234 -35.93 14.24 -23.46
C ALA A 234 -34.81 13.20 -23.29
N ALA A 235 -34.89 12.09 -24.03
CA ALA A 235 -33.87 11.03 -23.99
C ALA A 235 -32.49 11.53 -24.48
N ALA A 236 -32.43 12.29 -25.56
CA ALA A 236 -31.19 12.88 -26.10
C ALA A 236 -30.61 13.92 -25.12
N THR A 237 -31.44 14.70 -24.43
CA THR A 237 -31.02 15.66 -23.40
C THR A 237 -30.34 14.95 -22.23
N VAL A 238 -30.90 13.84 -21.76
CA VAL A 238 -30.27 13.04 -20.67
C VAL A 238 -28.92 12.48 -21.12
N LYS A 239 -28.82 11.94 -22.35
CA LYS A 239 -27.56 11.45 -22.91
C LYS A 239 -26.49 12.53 -22.98
N LEU A 240 -26.86 13.73 -23.46
CA LEU A 240 -25.93 14.87 -23.56
C LEU A 240 -25.46 15.32 -22.18
N ARG A 241 -26.36 15.41 -21.20
CA ARG A 241 -26.02 15.75 -19.82
C ARG A 241 -25.01 14.76 -19.24
N ASP A 242 -25.24 13.46 -19.42
CA ASP A 242 -24.35 12.43 -18.93
C ASP A 242 -22.99 12.41 -19.67
N ALA A 243 -22.98 12.60 -20.97
CA ALA A 243 -21.77 12.72 -21.77
C ALA A 243 -20.96 13.97 -21.37
N THR A 244 -21.62 15.09 -21.14
CA THR A 244 -20.99 16.33 -20.67
C THR A 244 -20.38 16.15 -19.29
N ARG A 245 -21.11 15.53 -18.35
CA ARG A 245 -20.58 15.22 -17.03
C ARG A 245 -19.32 14.35 -17.13
N ARG A 246 -19.32 13.29 -17.94
CA ARG A 246 -18.16 12.41 -18.13
C ARG A 246 -17.00 13.13 -18.80
N ALA A 247 -17.25 14.04 -19.75
CA ALA A 247 -16.21 14.83 -20.41
C ALA A 247 -15.49 15.78 -19.44
N ASN A 248 -16.20 16.28 -18.43
CA ASN A 248 -15.65 17.15 -17.41
C ASN A 248 -14.96 16.43 -16.25
N MET A 249 -15.10 15.09 -16.16
CA MET A 249 -14.38 14.31 -15.15
C MET A 249 -12.94 14.06 -15.59
N GLU A 250 -12.00 14.17 -14.65
CA GLU A 250 -10.62 13.75 -14.92
C GLU A 250 -10.56 12.25 -15.22
N PRO A 251 -9.84 11.83 -16.27
CA PRO A 251 -9.64 10.42 -16.54
C PRO A 251 -8.74 9.80 -15.48
N ILE A 252 -8.98 8.52 -15.18
CA ILE A 252 -8.25 7.79 -14.15
C ILE A 252 -7.44 6.66 -14.81
N ILE A 253 -6.15 6.64 -14.52
CA ILE A 253 -5.23 5.57 -14.95
C ILE A 253 -5.46 4.33 -14.08
N LYS A 254 -5.33 3.15 -14.67
CA LYS A 254 -5.49 1.86 -13.99
C LYS A 254 -4.51 1.74 -12.81
N GLU A 255 -5.00 1.20 -11.70
CA GLU A 255 -4.23 0.99 -10.48
C GLU A 255 -2.94 0.19 -10.71
N ASP A 256 -3.01 -0.86 -11.53
CA ASP A 256 -1.87 -1.74 -11.80
C ASP A 256 -0.71 -1.00 -12.49
N TRP A 257 -1.00 0.00 -13.32
CA TRP A 257 0.04 0.78 -13.99
C TRP A 257 0.78 1.68 -13.02
N TYR A 258 0.06 2.32 -12.09
CA TYR A 258 0.69 3.04 -10.98
C TYR A 258 1.52 2.11 -10.10
N SER A 259 1.03 0.90 -9.84
CA SER A 259 1.76 -0.09 -9.04
C SER A 259 3.06 -0.53 -9.72
N LEU A 260 3.02 -0.73 -11.04
CA LEU A 260 4.19 -1.08 -11.84
C LEU A 260 5.21 0.07 -11.88
N LEU A 261 4.75 1.30 -12.08
CA LEU A 261 5.59 2.51 -12.08
C LEU A 261 6.21 2.75 -10.69
N ASN A 262 5.41 2.61 -9.65
CA ASN A 262 5.88 2.71 -8.27
C ASN A 262 6.98 1.70 -7.96
N PHE A 263 6.82 0.45 -8.40
CA PHE A 263 7.84 -0.57 -8.24
C PHE A 263 9.14 -0.18 -8.96
N ALA A 264 9.06 0.30 -10.20
CA ALA A 264 10.22 0.72 -10.97
C ALA A 264 10.99 1.87 -10.30
N TYR A 265 10.28 2.88 -9.77
CA TYR A 265 10.91 3.97 -9.02
C TYR A 265 11.46 3.52 -7.67
N PHE A 266 10.78 2.60 -6.98
CA PHE A 266 11.27 2.02 -5.73
C PHE A 266 12.61 1.29 -5.94
N GLN A 267 12.75 0.51 -7.01
CA GLN A 267 14.00 -0.17 -7.37
C GLN A 267 15.13 0.80 -7.74
N GLN A 268 14.80 2.05 -8.06
CA GLN A 268 15.77 3.12 -8.30
C GLN A 268 16.00 4.00 -7.06
N GLU A 269 15.45 3.63 -5.90
CA GLU A 269 15.51 4.42 -4.67
C GLU A 269 14.97 5.86 -4.83
N ASN A 270 14.12 6.07 -5.86
CA ASN A 270 13.52 7.38 -6.10
C ASN A 270 12.25 7.55 -5.25
N PHE A 271 12.46 7.68 -3.94
CA PHE A 271 11.38 7.76 -2.97
C PHE A 271 10.51 9.01 -3.11
N SER A 272 11.01 10.08 -3.71
CA SER A 272 10.18 11.24 -4.07
C SER A 272 9.09 10.86 -5.06
N LYS A 273 9.43 10.11 -6.10
CA LYS A 273 8.44 9.63 -7.09
C LYS A 273 7.51 8.57 -6.48
N VAL A 274 8.05 7.66 -5.66
CA VAL A 274 7.25 6.69 -4.90
C VAL A 274 6.19 7.43 -4.07
N ARG A 275 6.59 8.41 -3.25
CA ARG A 275 5.67 9.26 -2.46
C ARG A 275 4.57 9.88 -3.31
N ASP A 276 4.92 10.48 -4.44
CA ASP A 276 3.96 11.18 -5.29
C ASP A 276 2.95 10.22 -5.93
N ILE A 277 3.41 9.03 -6.36
CA ILE A 277 2.53 7.97 -6.87
C ILE A 277 1.60 7.45 -5.77
N GLN A 278 2.10 7.25 -4.54
CA GLN A 278 1.27 6.80 -3.43
C GLN A 278 0.16 7.80 -3.10
N LYS A 279 0.43 9.10 -3.19
CA LYS A 279 -0.61 10.14 -3.02
C LYS A 279 -1.70 10.04 -4.10
N ILE A 280 -1.32 9.84 -5.36
CA ILE A 280 -2.28 9.64 -6.45
C ILE A 280 -3.11 8.37 -6.21
N LEU A 281 -2.47 7.27 -5.82
CA LEU A 281 -3.16 6.01 -5.50
C LEU A 281 -4.14 6.18 -4.33
N LEU A 282 -3.81 6.95 -3.31
CA LEU A 282 -4.71 7.22 -2.19
C LEU A 282 -5.93 8.05 -2.59
N ILE A 283 -5.78 8.96 -3.56
CA ILE A 283 -6.90 9.76 -4.08
C ILE A 283 -7.88 8.90 -4.88
N HIS A 284 -7.37 8.04 -5.76
CA HIS A 284 -8.21 7.28 -6.70
C HIS A 284 -8.54 5.86 -6.22
N TYR A 285 -7.69 5.27 -5.40
CA TYR A 285 -7.76 3.87 -4.93
C TYR A 285 -7.42 3.78 -3.44
N PRO A 286 -8.21 4.39 -2.53
CA PRO A 286 -7.88 4.46 -1.11
C PRO A 286 -7.83 3.07 -0.48
N LYS A 287 -6.62 2.52 -0.31
CA LYS A 287 -6.35 1.20 0.29
C LYS A 287 -5.28 1.33 1.37
N LYS A 288 -5.43 0.55 2.43
CA LYS A 288 -4.48 0.46 3.55
C LYS A 288 -3.01 0.39 3.10
N ARG A 289 -2.71 -0.47 2.12
CA ARG A 289 -1.34 -0.69 1.62
C ARG A 289 -0.66 0.59 1.13
N TYR A 290 -1.41 1.54 0.59
CA TYR A 290 -0.86 2.78 0.07
C TYR A 290 -0.50 3.77 1.17
N TRP A 291 -1.23 3.79 2.29
CA TRP A 291 -0.84 4.56 3.46
C TRP A 291 0.49 4.09 4.03
N PHE A 292 0.67 2.77 4.17
CA PHE A 292 1.93 2.20 4.66
C PHE A 292 3.09 2.38 3.67
N SER A 293 2.84 2.27 2.37
CA SER A 293 3.87 2.56 1.36
C SER A 293 4.24 4.04 1.35
N LEU A 294 3.28 4.95 1.56
CA LEU A 294 3.52 6.38 1.70
C LEU A 294 4.33 6.67 2.97
N ALA A 295 3.98 6.05 4.09
CA ALA A 295 4.73 6.14 5.34
C ALA A 295 6.18 5.68 5.15
N GLY A 296 6.39 4.53 4.47
CA GLY A 296 7.74 4.05 4.14
C GLY A 296 8.51 5.04 3.27
N ALA A 297 7.88 5.63 2.25
CA ALA A 297 8.52 6.65 1.42
C ALA A 297 8.92 7.90 2.24
N TYR A 298 8.09 8.32 3.20
CA TYR A 298 8.43 9.43 4.09
C TYR A 298 9.62 9.09 5.01
N THR A 299 9.70 7.84 5.50
CA THR A 299 10.85 7.37 6.28
C THR A 299 12.15 7.49 5.48
N GLU A 300 12.16 7.00 4.24
CA GLU A 300 13.35 7.04 3.38
C GLU A 300 13.74 8.48 2.98
N LEU A 301 12.78 9.40 2.98
CA LEU A 301 13.01 10.83 2.70
C LEU A 301 13.37 11.64 3.95
N GLY A 302 13.32 11.07 5.15
CA GLY A 302 13.51 11.79 6.41
C GLY A 302 12.39 12.80 6.71
N GLU A 303 11.18 12.58 6.18
CA GLU A 303 10.01 13.46 6.36
C GLU A 303 9.15 12.97 7.55
N ASP A 304 9.72 12.95 8.78
CA ASP A 304 9.16 12.31 9.97
C ASP A 304 7.76 12.84 10.35
N GLU A 305 7.51 14.13 10.24
CA GLU A 305 6.17 14.68 10.50
C GLU A 305 5.11 14.11 9.55
N LYS A 306 5.47 13.96 8.27
CA LYS A 306 4.54 13.43 7.26
C LYS A 306 4.32 11.92 7.42
N LEU A 307 5.32 11.22 7.93
CA LEU A 307 5.20 9.82 8.34
C LEU A 307 4.09 9.67 9.38
N ILE A 308 4.09 10.52 10.41
CA ILE A 308 3.07 10.51 11.46
C ILE A 308 1.69 10.81 10.88
N TYR A 309 1.58 11.81 10.01
CA TYR A 309 0.30 12.15 9.35
C TYR A 309 -0.24 11.00 8.48
N ALA A 310 0.63 10.22 7.85
CA ALA A 310 0.20 9.05 7.08
C ALA A 310 -0.42 7.97 7.99
N TYR A 311 0.18 7.72 9.17
CA TYR A 311 -0.37 6.83 10.19
C TYR A 311 -1.67 7.37 10.79
N ASP A 312 -1.73 8.66 11.11
CA ASP A 312 -2.94 9.33 11.63
C ASP A 312 -4.10 9.21 10.65
N ALA A 313 -3.85 9.46 9.37
CA ALA A 313 -4.86 9.34 8.33
C ALA A 313 -5.35 7.89 8.16
N ALA A 314 -4.46 6.91 8.20
CA ALA A 314 -4.81 5.49 8.16
C ALA A 314 -5.64 5.08 9.40
N HIS A 315 -5.29 5.57 10.58
CA HIS A 315 -6.02 5.33 11.82
C HIS A 315 -7.42 5.95 11.80
N THR A 316 -7.53 7.22 11.40
CA THR A 316 -8.82 7.94 11.29
C THR A 316 -9.78 7.25 10.32
N GLN A 317 -9.27 6.60 9.28
CA GLN A 317 -10.04 5.80 8.33
C GLN A 317 -10.29 4.35 8.79
N ASN A 318 -9.97 4.01 10.05
CA ASN A 318 -10.10 2.66 10.62
C ASN A 318 -9.35 1.57 9.82
N MET A 319 -8.20 1.93 9.23
CA MET A 319 -7.41 1.00 8.43
C MET A 319 -6.33 0.26 9.24
N LEU A 320 -6.08 0.67 10.51
CA LEU A 320 -5.19 -0.06 11.40
C LEU A 320 -5.94 -1.25 12.03
N GLU A 321 -5.35 -2.43 11.95
CA GLU A 321 -5.97 -3.68 12.39
C GLU A 321 -5.05 -4.49 13.31
N LYS A 322 -3.74 -4.43 13.09
CA LYS A 322 -2.77 -5.26 13.80
C LYS A 322 -2.19 -4.53 15.01
N SER A 323 -1.99 -5.26 16.10
CA SER A 323 -1.36 -4.74 17.33
C SER A 323 -0.08 -3.96 17.06
N VAL A 324 0.79 -4.49 16.18
CA VAL A 324 2.05 -3.82 15.82
C VAL A 324 1.86 -2.46 15.15
N GLU A 325 0.78 -2.25 14.40
CA GLU A 325 0.52 -0.98 13.70
C GLU A 325 0.19 0.14 14.70
N PHE A 326 -0.64 -0.15 15.70
CA PHE A 326 -0.95 0.78 16.80
C PHE A 326 0.27 1.06 17.68
N VAL A 327 1.06 0.03 17.96
CA VAL A 327 2.29 0.18 18.75
C VAL A 327 3.30 1.04 18.00
N THR A 328 3.47 0.83 16.70
CA THR A 328 4.34 1.69 15.86
C THR A 328 3.86 3.13 15.86
N MET A 329 2.55 3.37 15.68
CA MET A 329 1.98 4.71 15.73
C MET A 329 2.22 5.39 17.09
N ALA A 330 2.06 4.67 18.21
CA ALA A 330 2.36 5.18 19.54
C ALA A 330 3.85 5.53 19.68
N GLN A 331 4.75 4.71 19.17
CA GLN A 331 6.19 4.99 19.16
C GLN A 331 6.53 6.25 18.34
N LEU A 332 5.88 6.43 17.19
CA LEU A 332 6.03 7.65 16.38
C LEU A 332 5.56 8.90 17.15
N TYR A 333 4.45 8.82 17.87
CA TYR A 333 4.01 9.91 18.74
C TYR A 333 5.01 10.20 19.88
N MET A 334 5.62 9.15 20.44
CA MET A 334 6.66 9.33 21.46
C MET A 334 7.90 10.04 20.90
N GLN A 335 8.33 9.69 19.68
CA GLN A 335 9.43 10.36 18.98
C GLN A 335 9.12 11.81 18.66
N ALA A 336 7.87 12.11 18.32
CA ALA A 336 7.39 13.47 18.04
C ALA A 336 7.10 14.30 19.32
N GLU A 337 7.50 13.83 20.50
CA GLU A 337 7.29 14.51 21.77
C GLU A 337 5.81 14.80 22.12
N VAL A 338 4.90 13.94 21.64
CA VAL A 338 3.47 13.99 21.98
C VAL A 338 3.02 12.74 22.77
N PRO A 339 3.63 12.48 23.94
CA PRO A 339 3.46 11.23 24.68
C PRO A 339 2.03 11.00 25.16
N TYR A 340 1.24 12.05 25.39
CA TYR A 340 -0.16 11.90 25.78
C TYR A 340 -1.02 11.26 24.67
N LYS A 341 -0.78 11.61 23.41
CA LYS A 341 -1.44 10.94 22.27
C LYS A 341 -1.05 9.46 22.20
N ALA A 342 0.23 9.14 22.39
CA ALA A 342 0.70 7.76 22.44
C ALA A 342 0.01 6.96 23.55
N ALA A 343 -0.08 7.54 24.74
CA ALA A 343 -0.71 6.90 25.89
C ALA A 343 -2.21 6.65 25.67
N THR A 344 -2.94 7.67 25.23
CA THR A 344 -4.38 7.53 24.98
C THR A 344 -4.70 6.53 23.87
N LEU A 345 -3.90 6.48 22.80
CA LEU A 345 -4.01 5.48 21.76
C LEU A 345 -3.82 4.07 22.34
N LEU A 346 -2.70 3.82 23.00
CA LEU A 346 -2.38 2.49 23.56
C LEU A 346 -3.41 2.04 24.60
N ASP A 347 -3.81 2.93 25.50
CA ASP A 347 -4.79 2.61 26.56
C ASP A 347 -6.14 2.21 25.94
N THR A 348 -6.60 2.97 24.94
CA THR A 348 -7.84 2.68 24.21
C THR A 348 -7.74 1.34 23.49
N GLU A 349 -6.64 1.09 22.79
CA GLU A 349 -6.51 -0.09 21.94
C GLU A 349 -6.21 -1.37 22.74
N ILE A 350 -5.55 -1.26 23.89
CA ILE A 350 -5.40 -2.37 24.84
C ILE A 350 -6.77 -2.73 25.45
N LYS A 351 -7.58 -1.74 25.82
CA LYS A 351 -8.94 -1.96 26.34
C LYS A 351 -9.86 -2.60 25.30
N ASN A 352 -9.77 -2.16 24.06
CA ASN A 352 -10.54 -2.70 22.94
C ASN A 352 -10.04 -4.09 22.48
N GLY A 353 -8.91 -4.57 22.99
CA GLY A 353 -8.32 -5.87 22.61
C GLY A 353 -7.61 -5.87 21.25
N ARG A 354 -7.39 -4.70 20.63
CA ARG A 354 -6.64 -4.56 19.37
C ARG A 354 -5.12 -4.51 19.58
N VAL A 355 -4.68 -4.13 20.77
CA VAL A 355 -3.28 -4.22 21.19
C VAL A 355 -3.13 -5.28 22.28
N ASP A 356 -2.14 -6.16 22.11
CA ASP A 356 -1.91 -7.28 23.00
C ASP A 356 -1.57 -6.82 24.44
N LYS A 357 -2.17 -7.50 25.43
CA LYS A 357 -1.92 -7.28 26.86
C LYS A 357 -0.59 -7.89 27.29
N SER A 358 0.51 -7.43 26.68
CA SER A 358 1.86 -7.90 26.98
C SER A 358 2.60 -6.95 27.93
N GLU A 359 3.60 -7.47 28.62
CA GLU A 359 4.50 -6.67 29.47
C GLU A 359 5.11 -5.50 28.67
N LYS A 360 5.57 -5.76 27.45
CA LYS A 360 6.16 -4.75 26.55
C LYS A 360 5.19 -3.60 26.25
N ASN A 361 3.93 -3.90 25.96
CA ASN A 361 2.94 -2.88 25.61
C ASN A 361 2.48 -2.09 26.83
N TYR A 362 2.32 -2.74 27.99
CA TYR A 362 2.05 -2.03 29.24
C TYR A 362 3.22 -1.16 29.69
N ARG A 363 4.45 -1.59 29.48
CA ARG A 363 5.66 -0.79 29.71
C ARG A 363 5.66 0.47 28.85
N LEU A 364 5.36 0.32 27.54
CA LEU A 364 5.27 1.46 26.62
C LEU A 364 4.16 2.43 27.03
N LEU A 365 2.98 1.91 27.39
CA LEU A 365 1.85 2.71 27.86
C LEU A 365 2.22 3.51 29.13
N SER A 366 2.81 2.84 30.11
CA SER A 366 3.24 3.51 31.33
C SER A 366 4.29 4.58 31.07
N GLN A 367 5.26 4.30 30.20
CA GLN A 367 6.28 5.27 29.80
C GLN A 367 5.66 6.49 29.13
N ALA A 368 4.68 6.28 28.26
CA ALA A 368 3.97 7.35 27.57
C ALA A 368 3.20 8.25 28.57
N TYR A 369 2.50 7.66 29.55
CA TYR A 369 1.83 8.44 30.59
C TYR A 369 2.82 9.18 31.50
N THR A 370 3.92 8.54 31.91
CA THR A 370 4.94 9.20 32.72
C THR A 370 5.60 10.39 32.01
N LEU A 371 5.92 10.24 30.70
CA LEU A 371 6.45 11.36 29.92
C LEU A 371 5.41 12.48 29.69
N ALA A 372 4.13 12.14 29.74
CA ALA A 372 3.04 13.11 29.67
C ALA A 372 2.75 13.77 31.04
N ALA A 373 3.53 13.47 32.10
CA ALA A 373 3.32 13.89 33.48
C ALA A 373 1.95 13.46 34.06
N GLU A 374 1.45 12.31 33.63
CA GLU A 374 0.18 11.70 34.05
C GLU A 374 0.43 10.47 34.93
N ASP A 375 1.17 10.66 36.01
CA ASP A 375 1.65 9.58 36.88
C ASP A 375 0.52 8.69 37.42
N GLU A 376 -0.62 9.26 37.81
CA GLU A 376 -1.78 8.49 38.29
C GLU A 376 -2.31 7.54 37.19
N LYS A 377 -2.35 8.00 35.93
CA LYS A 377 -2.80 7.19 34.79
C LYS A 377 -1.77 6.11 34.40
N ALA A 378 -0.51 6.30 34.76
CA ALA A 378 0.54 5.30 34.55
C ALA A 378 0.41 4.07 35.46
N LEU A 379 -0.16 4.24 36.67
CA LEU A 379 -0.22 3.18 37.70
C LEU A 379 -0.89 1.88 37.21
N PRO A 380 -2.07 1.88 36.57
CA PRO A 380 -2.70 0.64 36.09
C PRO A 380 -1.81 -0.14 35.12
N ALA A 381 -1.13 0.56 34.22
CA ALA A 381 -0.22 -0.03 33.27
C ALA A 381 1.04 -0.59 33.93
N LEU A 382 1.64 0.14 34.87
CA LEU A 382 2.76 -0.33 35.65
C LEU A 382 2.41 -1.57 36.49
N LYS A 383 1.24 -1.58 37.14
CA LYS A 383 0.72 -2.75 37.89
C LYS A 383 0.59 -3.97 36.97
N ALA A 384 0.01 -3.77 35.79
CA ALA A 384 -0.16 -4.85 34.82
C ALA A 384 1.19 -5.37 34.30
N ALA A 385 2.14 -4.47 33.99
CA ALA A 385 3.48 -4.84 33.55
C ALA A 385 4.24 -5.60 34.65
N ALA A 386 4.22 -5.09 35.90
CA ALA A 386 4.88 -5.72 37.05
C ALA A 386 4.31 -7.12 37.36
N LYS A 387 2.99 -7.30 37.18
CA LYS A 387 2.33 -8.62 37.36
C LYS A 387 2.79 -9.66 36.36
N ILE A 388 3.04 -9.25 35.11
CA ILE A 388 3.43 -10.15 34.02
C ILE A 388 4.94 -10.40 34.04
N SER A 389 5.74 -9.42 34.44
CA SER A 389 7.20 -9.48 34.39
C SER A 389 7.77 -10.38 35.47
N ASP A 390 8.71 -11.25 35.07
CA ASP A 390 9.54 -12.04 36.00
C ASP A 390 10.76 -11.25 36.52
N GLU A 391 10.95 -10.02 36.04
CA GLU A 391 12.03 -9.14 36.42
C GLU A 391 11.53 -8.04 37.35
N GLY A 392 12.35 -7.68 38.36
CA GLY A 392 12.01 -6.67 39.36
C GLY A 392 11.96 -5.23 38.85
N GLU A 393 12.45 -4.96 37.68
CA GLU A 393 12.54 -3.59 37.11
C GLU A 393 11.18 -2.89 37.02
N MET A 394 10.10 -3.64 36.66
CA MET A 394 8.76 -3.08 36.57
C MET A 394 8.15 -2.77 37.94
N ASP A 395 8.42 -3.61 38.96
CA ASP A 395 8.02 -3.36 40.33
C ASP A 395 8.72 -2.10 40.90
N LEU A 396 10.00 -1.87 40.53
CA LEU A 396 10.71 -0.65 40.92
C LEU A 396 10.13 0.60 40.29
N ARG A 397 9.78 0.55 38.99
CA ARG A 397 9.11 1.65 38.30
C ARG A 397 7.77 1.96 38.94
N LEU A 398 7.00 0.92 39.28
CA LEU A 398 5.75 1.06 40.02
C LEU A 398 5.97 1.69 41.41
N GLY A 399 6.99 1.21 42.14
CA GLY A 399 7.36 1.78 43.44
C GLY A 399 7.73 3.25 43.34
N ASN A 400 8.53 3.65 42.36
CA ASN A 400 8.90 5.05 42.14
C ASN A 400 7.68 5.92 41.76
N ALA A 401 6.74 5.41 40.97
CA ALA A 401 5.50 6.12 40.69
C ALA A 401 4.65 6.33 41.96
N TYR A 402 4.57 5.30 42.82
CA TYR A 402 3.93 5.45 44.12
C TYR A 402 4.64 6.46 45.04
N LEU A 403 5.99 6.48 45.04
CA LEU A 403 6.76 7.47 45.77
C LEU A 403 6.44 8.89 45.34
N ASN A 404 6.39 9.14 44.02
CA ASN A 404 6.04 10.44 43.45
C ASN A 404 4.63 10.90 43.86
N LEU A 405 3.70 9.95 43.97
CA LEU A 405 2.32 10.21 44.37
C LEU A 405 2.09 10.19 45.90
N ALA A 406 3.16 10.14 46.70
CA ALA A 406 3.12 10.05 48.16
C ALA A 406 2.34 8.84 48.73
N MET A 407 2.23 7.76 47.92
CA MET A 407 1.61 6.48 48.31
C MET A 407 2.68 5.54 48.88
N TYR A 408 3.21 5.90 50.06
CA TYR A 408 4.45 5.34 50.55
C TYR A 408 4.37 3.85 50.94
N GLY A 409 3.26 3.37 51.48
CA GLY A 409 3.05 1.96 51.83
C GLY A 409 3.01 1.06 50.55
N ASP A 410 2.35 1.52 49.50
CA ASP A 410 2.36 0.84 48.18
C ASP A 410 3.75 0.86 47.56
N CYS A 411 4.50 1.95 47.77
CA CYS A 411 5.88 2.06 47.31
C CYS A 411 6.75 0.99 47.98
N VAL A 412 6.71 0.88 49.30
CA VAL A 412 7.48 -0.13 50.08
C VAL A 412 7.19 -1.53 49.57
N THR A 413 5.89 -1.84 49.39
CA THR A 413 5.45 -3.15 48.91
C THR A 413 6.00 -3.46 47.49
N SER A 414 5.91 -2.49 46.61
CA SER A 414 6.35 -2.66 45.21
C SER A 414 7.87 -2.79 45.12
N VAL A 415 8.63 -1.93 45.81
CA VAL A 415 10.10 -1.99 45.76
C VAL A 415 10.63 -3.27 46.41
N ARG A 416 10.05 -3.72 47.54
CA ARG A 416 10.41 -5.02 48.17
C ARG A 416 10.11 -6.18 47.20
N SER A 417 8.99 -6.15 46.48
CA SER A 417 8.67 -7.14 45.42
C SER A 417 9.74 -7.16 44.33
N GLY A 418 10.12 -5.99 43.84
CA GLY A 418 11.16 -5.85 42.84
C GLY A 418 12.50 -6.38 43.26
N LEU A 419 12.94 -6.04 44.47
CA LEU A 419 14.19 -6.55 45.06
C LEU A 419 14.18 -8.07 45.23
N LYS A 420 13.01 -8.66 45.55
CA LYS A 420 12.84 -10.11 45.69
C LYS A 420 12.89 -10.81 44.33
N LYS A 421 12.28 -10.27 43.29
CA LYS A 421 12.35 -10.81 41.91
C LYS A 421 13.78 -10.75 41.35
N GLY A 422 14.54 -9.73 41.74
CA GLY A 422 15.89 -9.52 41.21
C GLY A 422 15.93 -9.05 39.77
N LYS A 423 17.05 -9.29 39.08
CA LYS A 423 17.30 -8.81 37.68
C LYS A 423 17.05 -7.30 37.51
N ILE A 424 17.55 -6.54 38.49
CA ILE A 424 17.43 -5.08 38.59
C ILE A 424 18.71 -4.45 38.04
N LYS A 425 18.58 -3.40 37.21
CA LYS A 425 19.75 -2.70 36.64
C LYS A 425 20.58 -1.95 37.69
N SER A 426 19.92 -1.39 38.68
CA SER A 426 20.55 -0.60 39.74
C SER A 426 19.96 -0.95 41.11
N PRO A 427 20.43 -2.06 41.73
CA PRO A 427 19.92 -2.48 43.06
C PRO A 427 20.16 -1.46 44.16
N ASP A 428 21.22 -0.66 44.06
CA ASP A 428 21.52 0.44 44.98
C ASP A 428 20.47 1.54 44.92
N ASN A 429 20.04 1.94 43.71
CA ASN A 429 18.95 2.92 43.54
C ASN A 429 17.62 2.36 44.10
N ALA A 430 17.36 1.07 43.88
CA ALA A 430 16.19 0.41 44.47
C ALA A 430 16.18 0.50 46.00
N GLN A 431 17.32 0.30 46.64
CA GLN A 431 17.46 0.44 48.08
C GLN A 431 17.30 1.90 48.55
N ILE A 432 17.77 2.88 47.77
CA ILE A 432 17.50 4.30 48.04
C ILE A 432 16.00 4.58 47.98
N SER A 433 15.30 4.14 46.91
CA SER A 433 13.84 4.32 46.80
C SER A 433 13.10 3.66 47.96
N LEU A 434 13.50 2.43 48.34
CA LEU A 434 12.95 1.76 49.52
C LEU A 434 13.13 2.57 50.80
N GLY A 435 14.36 3.06 51.03
CA GLY A 435 14.67 3.89 52.21
C GLY A 435 13.85 5.17 52.25
N MET A 436 13.64 5.82 51.12
CA MET A 436 12.80 7.03 51.01
C MET A 436 11.33 6.73 51.35
N CYS A 437 10.78 5.62 50.83
CA CYS A 437 9.42 5.23 51.14
C CYS A 437 9.22 4.89 52.60
N LEU A 438 10.14 4.09 53.18
CA LEU A 438 10.13 3.74 54.60
C LEU A 438 10.27 4.96 55.52
N TYR A 439 11.12 5.91 55.16
CA TYR A 439 11.26 7.16 55.90
C TYR A 439 9.95 7.95 55.98
N ASN A 440 9.25 8.05 54.85
CA ASN A 440 7.96 8.76 54.81
C ASN A 440 6.84 7.99 55.53
N GLU A 441 6.90 6.65 55.59
CA GLU A 441 6.03 5.81 56.45
C GLU A 441 6.42 5.91 57.94
N LYS A 442 7.49 6.63 58.27
CA LYS A 442 8.06 6.74 59.61
C LYS A 442 8.66 5.43 60.14
N GLU A 443 8.94 4.48 59.26
CA GLU A 443 9.65 3.24 59.59
C GLU A 443 11.17 3.49 59.57
N TYR A 444 11.65 4.36 60.51
CA TYR A 444 12.99 4.92 60.46
C TYR A 444 14.12 3.88 60.53
N LEU A 445 13.96 2.83 61.37
CA LEU A 445 14.99 1.81 61.53
C LEU A 445 15.14 0.98 60.20
N ASP A 446 14.04 0.60 59.59
CA ASP A 446 14.04 -0.12 58.32
C ASP A 446 14.58 0.77 57.17
N ALA A 447 14.28 2.08 57.21
CA ALA A 447 14.85 3.05 56.28
C ALA A 447 16.38 3.11 56.35
N ILE A 448 16.95 3.16 57.60
CA ILE A 448 18.39 3.13 57.81
C ILE A 448 19.01 1.85 57.23
N GLU A 449 18.40 0.69 57.44
CA GLU A 449 18.90 -0.57 56.86
C GLU A 449 18.87 -0.57 55.34
N ALA A 450 17.82 -0.03 54.73
CA ALA A 450 17.76 0.11 53.26
C ALA A 450 18.88 1.06 52.74
N PHE A 451 19.10 2.20 53.37
CA PHE A 451 20.19 3.12 53.02
C PHE A 451 21.58 2.51 53.26
N LYS A 452 21.78 1.74 54.35
CA LYS A 452 23.02 0.98 54.58
C LYS A 452 23.26 -0.01 53.45
N ALA A 453 22.22 -0.72 52.97
CA ALA A 453 22.34 -1.62 51.86
C ALA A 453 22.72 -0.88 50.54
N ALA A 454 22.14 0.30 50.27
CA ALA A 454 22.50 1.16 49.16
C ALA A 454 23.97 1.66 49.25
N SER A 455 24.45 1.98 50.45
CA SER A 455 25.79 2.53 50.68
C SER A 455 26.94 1.56 50.37
N LYS A 456 26.64 0.26 50.13
CA LYS A 456 27.65 -0.73 49.73
C LYS A 456 28.25 -0.43 48.37
N THR A 457 27.60 0.38 47.55
CA THR A 457 28.13 0.83 46.27
C THR A 457 28.71 2.24 46.38
N ASN A 458 29.86 2.49 45.75
CA ASN A 458 30.51 3.81 45.80
C ASN A 458 29.61 4.92 45.23
N ARG A 459 28.79 4.58 44.26
CA ARG A 459 27.87 5.50 43.60
C ARG A 459 26.82 6.07 44.55
N SER A 460 26.24 5.23 45.40
CA SER A 460 25.14 5.58 46.30
C SER A 460 25.58 5.93 47.70
N LYS A 461 26.85 5.66 48.05
CA LYS A 461 27.40 5.81 49.42
C LYS A 461 27.16 7.20 50.01
N ARG A 462 27.42 8.27 49.25
CA ARG A 462 27.25 9.64 49.73
C ARG A 462 25.78 9.98 50.01
N ILE A 463 24.88 9.67 49.08
CA ILE A 463 23.45 9.95 49.23
C ILE A 463 22.87 9.14 50.40
N ALA A 464 23.17 7.85 50.46
CA ALA A 464 22.71 6.98 51.52
C ALA A 464 23.22 7.46 52.91
N GLY A 465 24.49 7.86 53.01
CA GLY A 465 25.04 8.42 54.26
C GLY A 465 24.33 9.71 54.70
N GLN A 466 24.02 10.60 53.78
CA GLN A 466 23.27 11.82 54.08
C GLN A 466 21.87 11.52 54.66
N TRP A 467 21.14 10.58 54.03
CA TRP A 467 19.83 10.15 54.50
C TRP A 467 19.90 9.50 55.87
N ILE A 468 20.90 8.64 56.15
CA ILE A 468 21.09 8.02 57.48
C ILE A 468 21.26 9.11 58.53
N SER A 469 22.13 10.12 58.32
CA SER A 469 22.30 11.22 59.24
C SER A 469 21.03 12.04 59.54
N VAL A 470 20.22 12.27 58.45
CA VAL A 470 18.92 12.97 58.61
C VAL A 470 17.98 12.15 59.49
N ILE A 471 17.87 10.84 59.23
CA ILE A 471 16.97 9.96 59.97
C ILE A 471 17.39 9.85 61.44
N GLU A 472 18.68 9.67 61.72
CA GLU A 472 19.22 9.62 63.08
C GLU A 472 18.91 10.91 63.83
N SER A 473 19.05 12.07 63.19
CA SER A 473 18.69 13.37 63.76
C SER A 473 17.20 13.49 64.07
N ASP A 474 16.34 12.97 63.19
CA ASP A 474 14.89 12.98 63.39
C ASP A 474 14.45 12.02 64.48
N ILE A 475 15.08 10.85 64.61
CA ILE A 475 14.85 9.90 65.70
C ILE A 475 15.18 10.57 67.02
N GLU A 476 16.35 11.21 67.15
CA GLU A 476 16.74 11.87 68.39
C GLU A 476 15.85 13.06 68.73
N ARG A 477 15.49 13.87 67.74
CA ARG A 477 14.53 14.97 67.91
C ARG A 477 13.17 14.47 68.40
N ASN A 478 12.63 13.40 67.84
CA ASN A 478 11.35 12.82 68.26
C ASN A 478 11.44 12.27 69.68
N ARG A 479 12.53 11.61 70.00
CA ARG A 479 12.81 11.15 71.35
C ARG A 479 12.82 12.30 72.38
N GLN A 480 13.47 13.43 72.05
CA GLN A 480 13.49 14.61 72.93
C GLN A 480 12.08 15.21 73.09
N ILE A 481 11.29 15.24 72.06
CA ILE A 481 9.89 15.70 72.11
C ILE A 481 9.07 14.80 73.04
N GLU A 482 9.16 13.46 72.86
CA GLU A 482 8.44 12.49 73.70
C GLU A 482 8.84 12.63 75.21
N LEU A 483 10.14 12.81 75.49
CA LEU A 483 10.61 13.04 76.84
C LEU A 483 10.07 14.35 77.46
N ALA A 484 10.01 15.41 76.62
CA ALA A 484 9.46 16.69 77.04
C ALA A 484 7.96 16.63 77.32
N GLU A 485 7.22 15.94 76.44
CA GLU A 485 5.76 15.71 76.59
C GLU A 485 5.45 14.86 77.83
N ALA A 486 6.23 13.79 78.10
CA ALA A 486 6.09 12.96 79.29
C ALA A 486 6.37 13.75 80.54
N ALA A 487 7.40 14.59 80.55
CA ALA A 487 7.73 15.47 81.71
C ALA A 487 6.62 16.51 81.93
N ALA A 488 6.09 17.14 80.88
CA ALA A 488 4.99 18.10 80.98
C ALA A 488 3.72 17.45 81.53
N LYS A 489 3.39 16.23 81.07
CA LYS A 489 2.24 15.45 81.54
C LYS A 489 2.40 15.13 83.04
N LYS A 490 3.56 14.69 83.44
CA LYS A 490 3.87 14.42 84.90
C LYS A 490 3.69 15.67 85.76
N GLN A 491 4.21 16.80 85.27
CA GLN A 491 4.02 18.08 86.00
C GLN A 491 2.54 18.47 86.14
N LEU A 492 1.79 18.29 85.06
CA LEU A 492 0.36 18.58 85.08
C LEU A 492 -0.41 17.68 86.06
N ASP A 493 -0.08 16.42 86.14
CA ASP A 493 -0.72 15.45 87.02
C ASP A 493 -0.31 15.77 88.50
N ASP A 494 0.90 16.17 88.77
CA ASP A 494 1.33 16.62 90.10
C ASP A 494 0.60 17.91 90.52
N LEU A 495 0.42 18.85 89.58
CA LEU A 495 -0.36 20.07 89.90
C LEU A 495 -1.85 19.75 90.14
N LYS A 496 -2.44 18.83 89.44
CA LYS A 496 -3.82 18.38 89.67
C LYS A 496 -3.94 17.76 91.08
N ARG A 497 -3.04 16.86 91.42
CA ARG A 497 -2.98 16.24 92.80
C ARG A 497 -2.86 17.29 93.93
N ARG A 498 -1.95 18.27 93.82
CA ARG A 498 -1.83 19.37 94.74
C ARG A 498 -3.11 20.19 94.85
N ARG A 499 -3.76 20.48 93.74
CA ARG A 499 -5.05 21.21 93.73
C ARG A 499 -6.13 20.42 94.44
N ASP A 500 -6.25 19.13 94.19
CA ASP A 500 -7.29 18.29 94.77
C ASP A 500 -7.04 18.07 96.24
N GLN A 501 -5.76 17.94 96.70
CA GLN A 501 -5.38 17.94 98.10
C GLN A 501 -5.70 19.29 98.79
N ALA A 502 -5.43 20.41 98.17
CA ALA A 502 -5.77 21.71 98.67
C ALA A 502 -7.28 21.97 98.78
N ALA A 503 -8.08 21.41 97.83
CA ALA A 503 -9.54 21.44 97.89
C ALA A 503 -10.09 20.58 98.99
N ALA A 504 -9.54 19.37 99.27
CA ALA A 504 -9.90 18.48 100.33
C ALA A 504 -9.55 19.04 101.73
N ALA A 505 -8.48 19.83 101.86
CA ALA A 505 -8.08 20.48 103.10
C ALA A 505 -8.92 21.75 103.48
N ARG A 506 -9.79 22.21 102.61
CA ARG A 506 -10.71 23.35 102.83
C ARG A 506 -12.11 22.92 103.19
N ILE A 507 -12.38 21.62 103.24
CA ILE A 507 -13.61 21.00 103.79
C ILE A 507 -13.37 20.54 105.21
#